data_3d328212d783fba8dbc50e50ac7dea82
#
_entry.id   3d328212d783fba8dbc50e50ac7dea82
#
_cell.length_a   1.000
_cell.length_b   1.000
_cell.length_c   1.000
_cell.angle_alpha   90.00
_cell.angle_beta   90.00
_cell.angle_gamma   90.00
#
_symmetry.space_group_name_H-M   'P 1'
#
loop_
_entity.id
_entity.type
_entity.pdbx_description
1 polymer ?
#
loop_
_entity_poly.entity_id
_entity_poly.type
_entity_poly.pdbx_seq_one_letter_code
_entity_poly.pdbx_strand_id
1 'polypeptide(L)'
;MYDLVIAGAKLLDPVTGIVTEGNSIALNGERIAEVFTSGESHSLRARSVIDAGGRFVFPGFIDFHVHIFRHGSTFGMDADKLLSSGVTRAVDMGSAGWINYPAMYHCDIAGKKLKLSTYINISPVGQPGKGISEPLDDNLMSLKDIERIMNEYPGMIKGLKVRISKGIVKELGIKPLINAVNMGNELGLPVCVHPTDPPEDAERVAEILREGDIYSHTYNGRGSTIIDDKGNVKAGIIEARKRGVIFEVGNGRINFTYPVAESAEKAGFFPDIISSDATPATYHNGPIMWDLSRVMSKFLNLGMSLADVIKAVTLNPAERLGISDRAGKIIKGYDADLVICRMDDKIIEFSDADGNTRKGRRGFVPEITILRGEKVFCAE
;
A
#
# COMPACT_ATOMS: atom_id res chain seq x y z
N MET A 1 -0.65 -28.99 -20.98
CA MET A 1 -1.47 -27.90 -21.56
C MET A 1 -1.80 -26.97 -20.41
N TYR A 2 -1.42 -25.71 -20.52
CA TYR A 2 -1.66 -24.67 -19.48
C TYR A 2 -3.06 -24.05 -19.64
N ASP A 3 -3.57 -23.44 -18.58
CA ASP A 3 -4.84 -22.71 -18.66
C ASP A 3 -4.65 -21.37 -19.36
N LEU A 4 -3.59 -20.64 -19.01
CA LEU A 4 -3.23 -19.36 -19.62
C LEU A 4 -1.70 -19.27 -19.79
N VAL A 5 -1.26 -18.72 -20.93
CA VAL A 5 0.15 -18.31 -21.14
C VAL A 5 0.18 -16.83 -21.44
N ILE A 6 1.04 -16.10 -20.75
CA ILE A 6 1.40 -14.71 -21.08
C ILE A 6 2.74 -14.78 -21.81
N ALA A 7 2.74 -14.40 -23.09
CA ALA A 7 3.91 -14.50 -23.96
C ALA A 7 4.53 -13.13 -24.22
N GLY A 8 5.82 -13.09 -24.57
CA GLY A 8 6.51 -11.87 -24.98
C GLY A 8 6.68 -10.83 -23.85
N ALA A 9 6.77 -11.27 -22.62
CA ALA A 9 6.86 -10.41 -21.44
C ALA A 9 8.26 -9.85 -21.20
N LYS A 10 8.34 -8.59 -20.71
CA LYS A 10 9.50 -8.08 -19.98
C LYS A 10 9.30 -8.37 -18.50
N LEU A 11 10.25 -9.01 -17.85
CA LEU A 11 10.25 -9.29 -16.43
C LEU A 11 11.34 -8.47 -15.74
N LEU A 12 10.99 -7.88 -14.61
CA LEU A 12 11.93 -7.21 -13.71
C LEU A 12 12.06 -8.03 -12.43
N ASP A 13 13.26 -8.40 -12.08
CA ASP A 13 13.56 -8.89 -10.74
C ASP A 13 13.68 -7.69 -9.78
N PRO A 14 12.76 -7.53 -8.81
CA PRO A 14 12.77 -6.37 -7.92
C PRO A 14 13.93 -6.39 -6.91
N VAL A 15 14.65 -7.50 -6.77
CA VAL A 15 15.80 -7.62 -5.85
C VAL A 15 17.09 -7.23 -6.54
N THR A 16 17.30 -7.73 -7.76
CA THR A 16 18.56 -7.51 -8.52
C THR A 16 18.47 -6.33 -9.49
N GLY A 17 17.26 -5.87 -9.82
CA GLY A 17 17.01 -4.84 -10.84
C GLY A 17 17.21 -5.32 -12.28
N ILE A 18 17.49 -6.62 -12.47
CA ILE A 18 17.71 -7.19 -13.79
C ILE A 18 16.40 -7.27 -14.56
N VAL A 19 16.41 -6.77 -15.79
CA VAL A 19 15.30 -6.89 -16.75
C VAL A 19 15.63 -7.95 -17.79
N THR A 20 14.69 -8.89 -17.98
CA THR A 20 14.77 -9.88 -19.07
C THR A 20 13.59 -9.70 -20.02
N GLU A 21 13.79 -10.01 -21.32
CA GLU A 21 12.78 -9.81 -22.35
C GLU A 21 12.42 -11.12 -23.06
N GLY A 22 11.25 -11.15 -23.70
CA GLY A 22 10.77 -12.30 -24.45
C GLY A 22 10.37 -13.50 -23.61
N ASN A 23 10.15 -13.29 -22.31
CA ASN A 23 9.76 -14.35 -21.39
C ASN A 23 8.32 -14.77 -21.60
N SER A 24 7.99 -16.00 -21.18
CA SER A 24 6.60 -16.47 -21.10
C SER A 24 6.28 -16.97 -19.69
N ILE A 25 5.09 -16.68 -19.22
CA ILE A 25 4.58 -17.11 -17.92
C ILE A 25 3.39 -18.02 -18.15
N ALA A 26 3.48 -19.25 -17.71
CA ALA A 26 2.39 -20.22 -17.80
C ALA A 26 1.64 -20.34 -16.47
N LEU A 27 0.33 -20.32 -16.52
CA LEU A 27 -0.56 -20.39 -15.38
C LEU A 27 -1.43 -21.65 -15.43
N ASN A 28 -1.63 -22.29 -14.27
CA ASN A 28 -2.62 -23.35 -14.07
C ASN A 28 -3.44 -23.01 -12.81
N GLY A 29 -4.73 -22.79 -12.99
CA GLY A 29 -5.60 -22.30 -11.93
C GLY A 29 -5.02 -21.04 -11.30
N GLU A 30 -4.96 -20.97 -9.99
CA GLU A 30 -4.53 -19.81 -9.23
C GLU A 30 -3.00 -19.70 -9.05
N ARG A 31 -2.18 -20.50 -9.79
CA ARG A 31 -0.73 -20.57 -9.58
C ARG A 31 0.06 -20.34 -10.85
N ILE A 32 1.24 -19.73 -10.68
CA ILE A 32 2.27 -19.70 -11.70
C ILE A 32 2.84 -21.12 -11.82
N ALA A 33 2.58 -21.77 -12.96
CA ALA A 33 3.01 -23.13 -13.21
C ALA A 33 4.49 -23.18 -13.63
N GLU A 34 4.92 -22.21 -14.50
CA GLU A 34 6.30 -22.15 -14.97
C GLU A 34 6.59 -20.75 -15.51
N VAL A 35 7.87 -20.37 -15.50
CA VAL A 35 8.38 -19.15 -16.14
C VAL A 35 9.45 -19.58 -17.13
N PHE A 36 9.28 -19.25 -18.40
CA PHE A 36 10.17 -19.59 -19.50
C PHE A 36 10.97 -18.38 -19.94
N THR A 37 12.24 -18.57 -20.18
CA THR A 37 13.10 -17.55 -20.77
C THR A 37 12.90 -17.44 -22.29
N SER A 38 13.40 -16.37 -22.89
CA SER A 38 13.38 -16.17 -24.34
C SER A 38 14.03 -17.36 -25.06
N GLY A 39 13.32 -17.98 -26.00
CA GLY A 39 13.79 -19.15 -26.75
C GLY A 39 13.19 -20.49 -26.30
N GLU A 40 12.71 -20.61 -25.07
CA GLU A 40 12.10 -21.86 -24.56
C GLU A 40 10.58 -21.96 -24.87
N SER A 41 9.96 -20.85 -25.30
CA SER A 41 8.50 -20.70 -25.44
C SER A 41 7.89 -21.25 -26.73
N HIS A 42 8.67 -21.77 -27.68
CA HIS A 42 8.21 -22.06 -29.06
C HIS A 42 7.20 -23.19 -29.22
N SER A 43 6.86 -23.94 -28.16
CA SER A 43 5.92 -25.07 -28.20
C SER A 43 4.90 -25.11 -27.07
N LEU A 44 4.68 -23.98 -26.38
CA LEU A 44 3.75 -23.95 -25.24
C LEU A 44 2.31 -24.12 -25.70
N ARG A 45 1.62 -25.16 -25.20
CA ARG A 45 0.19 -25.38 -25.44
C ARG A 45 -0.62 -24.84 -24.26
N ALA A 46 -1.51 -23.90 -24.55
CA ALA A 46 -2.42 -23.32 -23.57
C ALA A 46 -3.85 -23.24 -24.10
N ARG A 47 -4.84 -23.18 -23.23
CA ARG A 47 -6.23 -22.90 -23.57
C ARG A 47 -6.43 -21.45 -24.04
N SER A 48 -5.66 -20.55 -23.46
CA SER A 48 -5.66 -19.12 -23.78
C SER A 48 -4.25 -18.55 -23.78
N VAL A 49 -3.99 -17.56 -24.63
CA VAL A 49 -2.72 -16.86 -24.71
C VAL A 49 -2.97 -15.37 -24.69
N ILE A 50 -2.23 -14.64 -23.86
CA ILE A 50 -2.14 -13.19 -23.86
C ILE A 50 -0.76 -12.81 -24.38
N ASP A 51 -0.70 -12.05 -25.46
CA ASP A 51 0.56 -11.46 -25.92
C ASP A 51 0.83 -10.16 -25.13
N ALA A 52 1.88 -10.17 -24.33
CA ALA A 52 2.32 -8.98 -23.61
C ALA A 52 2.96 -7.94 -24.54
N GLY A 53 3.37 -8.34 -25.78
CA GLY A 53 3.87 -7.41 -26.79
C GLY A 53 5.08 -6.61 -26.35
N GLY A 54 5.98 -7.20 -25.56
CA GLY A 54 7.14 -6.52 -24.97
C GLY A 54 6.83 -5.57 -23.80
N ARG A 55 5.61 -5.61 -23.25
CA ARG A 55 5.25 -4.87 -22.03
C ARG A 55 5.83 -5.54 -20.79
N PHE A 56 5.98 -4.76 -19.72
CA PHE A 56 6.30 -5.33 -18.44
C PHE A 56 5.15 -6.19 -17.91
N VAL A 57 5.52 -7.34 -17.34
CA VAL A 57 4.63 -8.10 -16.48
C VAL A 57 5.24 -8.08 -15.09
N PHE A 58 4.48 -7.52 -14.13
CA PHE A 58 4.87 -7.44 -12.74
C PHE A 58 4.00 -8.39 -11.90
N PRO A 59 4.44 -8.77 -10.69
CA PRO A 59 3.53 -9.32 -9.70
C PRO A 59 2.38 -8.36 -9.49
N GLY A 60 1.20 -8.85 -9.21
CA GLY A 60 0.05 -8.00 -8.88
C GLY A 60 0.38 -7.02 -7.76
N PHE A 61 0.04 -5.76 -7.94
CA PHE A 61 0.37 -4.72 -6.97
C PHE A 61 -0.42 -4.93 -5.67
N ILE A 62 0.21 -4.57 -4.57
CA ILE A 62 -0.38 -4.57 -3.23
C ILE A 62 -0.50 -3.12 -2.77
N ASP A 63 -1.72 -2.59 -2.73
CA ASP A 63 -1.97 -1.28 -2.14
C ASP A 63 -2.13 -1.42 -0.63
N PHE A 64 -1.08 -1.05 0.09
CA PHE A 64 -0.97 -1.31 1.53
C PHE A 64 -1.77 -0.32 2.39
N HIS A 65 -2.40 0.70 1.80
CA HIS A 65 -3.18 1.70 2.50
C HIS A 65 -4.36 2.16 1.66
N VAL A 66 -5.53 1.63 1.97
CA VAL A 66 -6.81 2.02 1.38
C VAL A 66 -7.89 2.11 2.45
N HIS A 67 -9.03 2.69 2.10
CA HIS A 67 -10.22 2.71 2.94
C HIS A 67 -11.40 2.12 2.19
N ILE A 68 -11.92 0.97 2.66
CA ILE A 68 -12.94 0.20 1.93
C ILE A 68 -14.28 0.06 2.69
N PHE A 69 -14.38 0.52 3.93
CA PHE A 69 -15.60 0.42 4.72
C PHE A 69 -16.67 1.42 4.24
N ARG A 70 -17.24 1.15 3.05
CA ARG A 70 -18.21 2.02 2.39
C ARG A 70 -19.50 2.19 3.18
N HIS A 71 -19.91 1.18 3.94
CA HIS A 71 -21.15 1.20 4.71
C HIS A 71 -21.02 1.78 6.11
N GLY A 72 -19.81 2.16 6.56
CA GLY A 72 -19.60 2.70 7.90
C GLY A 72 -18.58 3.84 8.00
N SER A 73 -17.98 4.26 6.89
CA SER A 73 -17.01 5.36 6.84
C SER A 73 -17.22 6.23 5.61
N THR A 74 -17.10 7.55 5.77
CA THR A 74 -17.14 8.46 4.62
C THR A 74 -15.87 8.38 3.75
N PHE A 75 -14.84 7.66 4.21
CA PHE A 75 -13.63 7.35 3.45
C PHE A 75 -13.76 6.07 2.63
N GLY A 76 -14.77 5.24 2.92
CA GLY A 76 -14.91 3.92 2.32
C GLY A 76 -15.29 3.92 0.85
N MET A 77 -14.57 3.14 0.04
CA MET A 77 -14.84 2.92 -1.37
C MET A 77 -15.01 1.43 -1.70
N ASP A 78 -15.50 1.12 -2.89
CA ASP A 78 -15.57 -0.26 -3.36
C ASP A 78 -14.16 -0.77 -3.70
N ALA A 79 -13.73 -1.83 -3.01
CA ALA A 79 -12.40 -2.41 -3.17
C ALA A 79 -12.12 -2.92 -4.61
N ASP A 80 -13.12 -3.50 -5.28
CA ASP A 80 -12.92 -4.07 -6.62
C ASP A 80 -12.60 -3.02 -7.69
N LYS A 81 -12.84 -1.72 -7.42
CA LYS A 81 -12.40 -0.64 -8.31
C LYS A 81 -10.87 -0.59 -8.45
N LEU A 82 -10.13 -0.99 -7.43
CA LEU A 82 -8.67 -0.98 -7.45
C LEU A 82 -8.06 -1.94 -8.47
N LEU A 83 -8.82 -2.92 -8.95
CA LEU A 83 -8.37 -3.86 -10.00
C LEU A 83 -7.95 -3.14 -11.29
N SER A 84 -8.53 -1.98 -11.60
CA SER A 84 -8.18 -1.20 -12.80
C SER A 84 -6.80 -0.53 -12.73
N SER A 85 -6.21 -0.43 -11.55
CA SER A 85 -4.86 0.13 -11.33
C SER A 85 -3.78 -0.95 -11.13
N GLY A 86 -4.06 -2.21 -11.49
CA GLY A 86 -3.11 -3.32 -11.36
C GLY A 86 -3.04 -3.90 -9.94
N VAL A 87 -3.89 -3.43 -9.04
CA VAL A 87 -3.93 -3.91 -7.65
C VAL A 87 -4.67 -5.25 -7.59
N THR A 88 -4.03 -6.27 -7.03
CA THR A 88 -4.61 -7.61 -6.81
C THR A 88 -4.86 -7.91 -5.34
N ARG A 89 -4.25 -7.10 -4.47
CA ARG A 89 -4.42 -7.17 -3.02
C ARG A 89 -4.39 -5.78 -2.42
N ALA A 90 -5.23 -5.53 -1.42
CA ALA A 90 -5.19 -4.27 -0.68
C ALA A 90 -5.33 -4.47 0.84
N VAL A 91 -4.90 -3.46 1.58
CA VAL A 91 -4.99 -3.44 3.05
C VAL A 91 -5.85 -2.26 3.47
N ASP A 92 -7.00 -2.54 4.09
CA ASP A 92 -7.77 -1.49 4.75
C ASP A 92 -7.02 -1.01 6.00
N MET A 93 -6.73 0.28 6.02
CA MET A 93 -5.88 0.85 7.06
C MET A 93 -6.72 1.43 8.21
N GLY A 94 -7.50 0.55 8.84
CA GLY A 94 -8.22 0.84 10.07
C GLY A 94 -9.49 1.68 9.88
N SER A 95 -10.22 1.46 8.80
CA SER A 95 -11.53 2.10 8.62
C SER A 95 -12.53 1.69 9.69
N ALA A 96 -12.45 0.45 10.19
CA ALA A 96 -13.27 -0.07 11.28
C ALA A 96 -12.48 -0.23 12.58
N GLY A 97 -13.20 -0.12 13.70
CA GLY A 97 -12.78 -0.58 15.02
C GLY A 97 -13.55 -1.83 15.44
N TRP A 98 -13.33 -2.30 16.68
CA TRP A 98 -13.89 -3.57 17.14
C TRP A 98 -15.43 -3.63 17.17
N ILE A 99 -16.13 -2.49 17.31
CA ILE A 99 -17.60 -2.46 17.32
C ILE A 99 -18.19 -2.75 15.95
N ASN A 100 -17.62 -2.18 14.88
CA ASN A 100 -18.20 -2.18 13.55
C ASN A 100 -17.42 -3.04 12.54
N TYR A 101 -16.36 -3.74 12.98
CA TYR A 101 -15.58 -4.65 12.13
C TYR A 101 -16.45 -5.76 11.49
N PRO A 102 -17.38 -6.43 12.21
CA PRO A 102 -18.28 -7.40 11.60
C PRO A 102 -19.09 -6.84 10.43
N ALA A 103 -19.59 -5.60 10.57
CA ALA A 103 -20.32 -4.94 9.48
C ALA A 103 -19.41 -4.68 8.26
N MET A 104 -18.19 -4.19 8.48
CA MET A 104 -17.21 -4.02 7.39
C MET A 104 -16.91 -5.35 6.70
N TYR A 105 -16.68 -6.42 7.47
CA TYR A 105 -16.38 -7.74 6.90
C TYR A 105 -17.52 -8.24 6.02
N HIS A 106 -18.75 -8.26 6.51
CA HIS A 106 -19.89 -8.82 5.79
C HIS A 106 -20.37 -7.94 4.62
N CYS A 107 -20.25 -6.61 4.72
CA CYS A 107 -20.76 -5.70 3.70
C CYS A 107 -19.70 -5.33 2.65
N ASP A 108 -18.43 -5.25 3.03
CA ASP A 108 -17.42 -4.60 2.20
C ASP A 108 -16.17 -5.47 1.93
N ILE A 109 -16.02 -6.63 2.62
CA ILE A 109 -14.89 -7.56 2.41
C ILE A 109 -15.38 -8.88 1.82
N ALA A 110 -16.35 -9.52 2.47
CA ALA A 110 -16.86 -10.81 2.01
C ALA A 110 -17.42 -10.73 0.60
N GLY A 111 -17.04 -11.68 -0.26
CA GLY A 111 -17.49 -11.73 -1.66
C GLY A 111 -16.79 -10.76 -2.63
N LYS A 112 -15.80 -9.98 -2.18
CA LYS A 112 -14.98 -9.17 -3.10
C LYS A 112 -14.03 -10.04 -3.91
N LYS A 113 -13.77 -9.63 -5.17
CA LYS A 113 -12.76 -10.28 -6.01
C LYS A 113 -11.36 -9.98 -5.49
N LEU A 114 -11.10 -8.72 -5.15
CA LEU A 114 -9.82 -8.27 -4.63
C LEU A 114 -9.45 -9.02 -3.34
N LYS A 115 -8.20 -9.46 -3.22
CA LYS A 115 -7.68 -10.07 -1.99
C LYS A 115 -7.49 -8.97 -0.94
N LEU A 116 -8.11 -9.11 0.22
CA LEU A 116 -8.13 -8.08 1.26
C LEU A 116 -7.49 -8.56 2.55
N SER A 117 -6.83 -7.65 3.22
CA SER A 117 -6.39 -7.74 4.61
C SER A 117 -6.70 -6.42 5.30
N THR A 118 -6.64 -6.37 6.63
CA THR A 118 -7.01 -5.17 7.38
C THR A 118 -6.03 -4.89 8.51
N TYR A 119 -5.88 -3.63 8.84
CA TYR A 119 -5.53 -3.17 10.17
C TYR A 119 -6.81 -2.82 10.90
N ILE A 120 -6.89 -3.08 12.19
CA ILE A 120 -8.03 -2.67 13.01
C ILE A 120 -7.67 -1.39 13.76
N ASN A 121 -8.58 -0.41 13.77
CA ASN A 121 -8.36 0.81 14.53
C ASN A 121 -8.50 0.55 16.03
N ILE A 122 -7.65 1.17 16.85
CA ILE A 122 -7.79 1.11 18.32
C ILE A 122 -9.01 1.89 18.82
N SER A 123 -9.49 2.89 18.06
CA SER A 123 -10.80 3.50 18.28
C SER A 123 -11.91 2.47 18.03
N PRO A 124 -12.87 2.31 18.93
CA PRO A 124 -13.93 1.29 18.81
C PRO A 124 -14.76 1.38 17.54
N VAL A 125 -14.87 2.56 16.95
CA VAL A 125 -15.66 2.82 15.73
C VAL A 125 -14.80 3.05 14.47
N GLY A 126 -13.49 2.94 14.58
CA GLY A 126 -12.59 3.19 13.47
C GLY A 126 -12.56 4.66 13.04
N GLN A 127 -12.57 4.88 11.72
CA GLN A 127 -12.51 6.21 11.08
C GLN A 127 -13.85 6.55 10.41
N PRO A 128 -14.84 7.10 11.14
CA PRO A 128 -16.15 7.43 10.54
C PRO A 128 -16.05 8.60 9.53
N GLY A 129 -15.11 9.52 9.75
CA GLY A 129 -14.86 10.67 8.88
C GLY A 129 -15.82 11.85 9.10
N LYS A 130 -15.70 12.90 8.28
CA LYS A 130 -16.55 14.12 8.29
C LYS A 130 -16.74 14.74 9.67
N GLY A 131 -15.67 14.84 10.49
CA GLY A 131 -15.75 15.50 11.79
C GLY A 131 -16.42 14.68 12.91
N ILE A 132 -16.81 13.44 12.64
CA ILE A 132 -17.21 12.50 13.68
C ILE A 132 -15.95 12.07 14.43
N SER A 133 -16.00 12.12 15.77
CA SER A 133 -14.84 11.81 16.60
C SER A 133 -14.44 10.35 16.52
N GLU A 134 -13.14 10.13 16.65
CA GLU A 134 -12.54 8.82 16.91
C GLU A 134 -12.25 8.75 18.41
N PRO A 135 -13.09 8.10 19.21
CA PRO A 135 -12.87 8.05 20.67
C PRO A 135 -11.60 7.22 20.96
N LEU A 136 -10.66 7.84 21.68
CA LEU A 136 -9.34 7.29 22.00
C LEU A 136 -9.07 7.31 23.51
N ASP A 137 -10.13 7.41 24.32
CA ASP A 137 -10.05 7.30 25.77
C ASP A 137 -9.69 5.88 26.18
N ASP A 138 -8.87 5.73 27.22
CA ASP A 138 -8.34 4.44 27.67
C ASP A 138 -9.40 3.37 27.91
N ASN A 139 -10.57 3.78 28.45
CA ASN A 139 -11.67 2.88 28.76
C ASN A 139 -12.46 2.40 27.50
N LEU A 140 -12.20 2.99 26.34
CA LEU A 140 -12.84 2.64 25.08
C LEU A 140 -11.93 1.83 24.15
N MET A 141 -10.61 1.87 24.38
CA MET A 141 -9.63 1.05 23.71
C MET A 141 -9.59 -0.34 24.36
N SER A 142 -10.30 -1.31 23.82
CA SER A 142 -10.47 -2.64 24.40
C SER A 142 -9.59 -3.69 23.74
N LEU A 143 -8.51 -4.08 24.41
CA LEU A 143 -7.65 -5.19 24.00
C LEU A 143 -8.46 -6.48 23.81
N LYS A 144 -9.30 -6.82 24.81
CA LYS A 144 -10.13 -8.02 24.82
C LYS A 144 -11.09 -8.07 23.61
N ASP A 145 -11.69 -6.94 23.24
CA ASP A 145 -12.60 -6.92 22.11
C ASP A 145 -11.88 -7.02 20.78
N ILE A 146 -10.69 -6.40 20.65
CA ILE A 146 -9.83 -6.59 19.46
C ILE A 146 -9.41 -8.05 19.34
N GLU A 147 -8.97 -8.68 20.42
CA GLU A 147 -8.61 -10.11 20.43
C GLU A 147 -9.80 -11.00 20.03
N ARG A 148 -11.01 -10.69 20.53
CA ARG A 148 -12.24 -11.39 20.10
C ARG A 148 -12.47 -11.27 18.59
N ILE A 149 -12.31 -10.07 18.01
CA ILE A 149 -12.46 -9.85 16.57
C ILE A 149 -11.38 -10.62 15.79
N MET A 150 -10.13 -10.64 16.27
CA MET A 150 -9.06 -11.43 15.63
C MET A 150 -9.39 -12.92 15.58
N ASN A 151 -9.97 -13.44 16.66
CA ASN A 151 -10.37 -14.86 16.75
C ASN A 151 -11.59 -15.17 15.87
N GLU A 152 -12.53 -14.23 15.73
CA GLU A 152 -13.72 -14.36 14.89
C GLU A 152 -13.39 -14.27 13.39
N TYR A 153 -12.35 -13.48 13.02
CA TYR A 153 -11.90 -13.28 11.63
C TYR A 153 -10.43 -13.67 11.45
N PRO A 154 -10.07 -14.95 11.60
CA PRO A 154 -8.68 -15.41 11.64
C PRO A 154 -7.91 -15.04 10.37
N GLY A 155 -6.72 -14.48 10.57
CA GLY A 155 -5.80 -14.12 9.48
C GLY A 155 -6.15 -12.84 8.71
N MET A 156 -7.29 -12.21 8.98
CA MET A 156 -7.70 -10.97 8.31
C MET A 156 -6.95 -9.75 8.86
N ILE A 157 -6.85 -9.64 10.19
CA ILE A 157 -6.22 -8.50 10.86
C ILE A 157 -4.71 -8.70 10.90
N LYS A 158 -3.97 -7.72 10.36
CA LYS A 158 -2.51 -7.74 10.21
C LYS A 158 -1.79 -6.72 11.10
N GLY A 159 -2.52 -5.87 11.79
CA GLY A 159 -1.96 -4.86 12.67
C GLY A 159 -3.02 -3.94 13.29
N LEU A 160 -2.56 -3.02 14.11
CA LEU A 160 -3.36 -1.97 14.74
C LEU A 160 -3.16 -0.64 14.03
N LYS A 161 -4.21 0.15 13.92
CA LYS A 161 -4.17 1.53 13.40
C LYS A 161 -4.47 2.52 14.49
N VAL A 162 -3.69 3.61 14.52
CA VAL A 162 -3.97 4.79 15.35
C VAL A 162 -3.74 6.07 14.56
N ARG A 163 -4.60 7.07 14.77
CA ARG A 163 -4.42 8.43 14.24
C ARG A 163 -4.11 9.39 15.39
N ILE A 164 -3.03 10.16 15.23
CA ILE A 164 -2.55 11.07 16.28
C ILE A 164 -2.49 12.53 15.84
N SER A 165 -3.24 12.92 14.79
CA SER A 165 -3.37 14.34 14.44
C SER A 165 -3.91 15.14 15.62
N LYS A 166 -3.36 16.34 15.87
CA LYS A 166 -3.80 17.24 16.99
C LYS A 166 -5.31 17.38 17.09
N GLY A 167 -5.99 17.55 15.95
CA GLY A 167 -7.44 17.66 15.92
C GLY A 167 -8.20 16.40 16.32
N ILE A 168 -7.56 15.23 16.31
CA ILE A 168 -8.13 13.94 16.70
C ILE A 168 -7.84 13.67 18.18
N VAL A 169 -6.55 13.69 18.56
CA VAL A 169 -6.14 13.33 19.92
C VAL A 169 -6.39 14.42 20.96
N LYS A 170 -6.47 15.68 20.54
CA LYS A 170 -6.73 16.83 21.42
C LYS A 170 -5.87 16.79 22.69
N GLU A 171 -6.48 16.81 23.87
CA GLU A 171 -5.81 16.81 25.18
C GLU A 171 -5.10 15.47 25.50
N LEU A 172 -5.41 14.40 24.77
CA LEU A 172 -4.75 13.10 24.97
C LEU A 172 -3.29 13.12 24.48
N GLY A 173 -2.93 14.04 23.57
CA GLY A 173 -1.58 14.18 23.06
C GLY A 173 -1.08 12.90 22.41
N ILE A 174 0.14 12.46 22.79
CA ILE A 174 0.79 11.27 22.23
C ILE A 174 0.31 9.95 22.87
N LYS A 175 -0.46 10.01 23.96
CA LYS A 175 -0.86 8.83 24.74
C LYS A 175 -1.56 7.72 23.93
N PRO A 176 -2.46 8.02 22.96
CA PRO A 176 -3.05 6.97 22.13
C PRO A 176 -2.05 6.15 21.32
N LEU A 177 -0.92 6.75 20.88
CA LEU A 177 0.14 5.99 20.21
C LEU A 177 0.84 5.03 21.19
N ILE A 178 1.17 5.50 22.39
CA ILE A 178 1.78 4.67 23.43
C ILE A 178 0.87 3.48 23.76
N ASN A 179 -0.44 3.73 23.91
CA ASN A 179 -1.42 2.68 24.15
C ASN A 179 -1.51 1.69 22.98
N ALA A 180 -1.52 2.18 21.74
CA ALA A 180 -1.51 1.31 20.56
C ALA A 180 -0.29 0.38 20.53
N VAL A 181 0.89 0.92 20.83
CA VAL A 181 2.15 0.14 20.89
C VAL A 181 2.09 -0.91 22.02
N ASN A 182 1.57 -0.56 23.19
CA ASN A 182 1.40 -1.51 24.30
C ASN A 182 0.42 -2.64 23.90
N MET A 183 -0.73 -2.29 23.31
CA MET A 183 -1.69 -3.28 22.80
C MET A 183 -1.05 -4.16 21.70
N GLY A 184 -0.26 -3.55 20.83
CA GLY A 184 0.49 -4.29 19.80
C GLY A 184 1.50 -5.28 20.38
N ASN A 185 2.15 -4.95 21.52
CA ASN A 185 3.04 -5.88 22.23
C ASN A 185 2.26 -7.10 22.76
N GLU A 186 1.10 -6.87 23.38
CA GLU A 186 0.29 -7.95 23.95
C GLU A 186 -0.34 -8.86 22.87
N LEU A 187 -0.76 -8.27 21.74
CA LEU A 187 -1.39 -9.02 20.63
C LEU A 187 -0.39 -9.60 19.62
N GLY A 188 0.91 -9.26 19.74
CA GLY A 188 1.91 -9.64 18.73
C GLY A 188 1.67 -8.99 17.35
N LEU A 189 1.09 -7.79 17.33
CA LEU A 189 0.74 -7.06 16.11
C LEU A 189 1.60 -5.81 15.92
N PRO A 190 1.97 -5.46 14.67
CA PRO A 190 2.54 -4.17 14.35
C PRO A 190 1.50 -3.06 14.47
N VAL A 191 1.97 -1.83 14.70
CA VAL A 191 1.16 -0.62 14.75
C VAL A 191 1.44 0.25 13.52
N CYS A 192 0.39 0.74 12.87
CA CYS A 192 0.50 1.78 11.86
C CYS A 192 -0.01 3.10 12.43
N VAL A 193 0.86 4.09 12.54
CA VAL A 193 0.50 5.44 13.00
C VAL A 193 0.24 6.38 11.82
N HIS A 194 -0.82 7.22 11.94
CA HIS A 194 -1.06 8.37 11.07
C HIS A 194 -0.60 9.64 11.81
N PRO A 195 0.59 10.19 11.47
CA PRO A 195 1.19 11.30 12.18
C PRO A 195 1.03 12.65 11.47
N THR A 196 0.06 12.83 10.60
CA THR A 196 -0.17 14.12 9.93
C THR A 196 -0.64 15.15 10.95
N ASP A 197 0.10 16.26 11.10
CA ASP A 197 -0.05 17.26 12.17
C ASP A 197 0.00 16.62 13.58
N PRO A 198 1.12 15.98 13.95
CA PRO A 198 1.24 15.24 15.20
C PRO A 198 1.27 16.18 16.42
N PRO A 199 0.87 15.71 17.62
CA PRO A 199 0.87 16.51 18.83
C PRO A 199 2.29 16.83 19.36
N GLU A 200 3.27 16.01 18.99
CA GLU A 200 4.67 16.15 19.33
C GLU A 200 5.56 16.12 18.09
N ASP A 201 6.90 16.23 18.28
CA ASP A 201 7.84 16.16 17.17
C ASP A 201 7.81 14.80 16.45
N ALA A 202 8.04 14.81 15.14
CA ALA A 202 8.07 13.60 14.32
C ALA A 202 9.12 12.57 14.81
N GLU A 203 10.25 13.04 15.37
CA GLU A 203 11.27 12.16 15.96
C GLU A 203 10.73 11.44 17.19
N ARG A 204 9.95 12.14 18.05
CA ARG A 204 9.32 11.54 19.21
C ARG A 204 8.29 10.48 18.82
N VAL A 205 7.50 10.73 17.77
CA VAL A 205 6.58 9.72 17.22
C VAL A 205 7.35 8.50 16.74
N ALA A 206 8.44 8.71 15.98
CA ALA A 206 9.26 7.62 15.45
C ALA A 206 10.02 6.85 16.52
N GLU A 207 10.40 7.52 17.62
CA GLU A 207 11.08 6.89 18.78
C GLU A 207 10.19 5.86 19.49
N ILE A 208 8.88 6.13 19.59
CA ILE A 208 7.91 5.23 20.23
C ILE A 208 7.70 3.94 19.43
N LEU A 209 7.88 3.99 18.10
CA LEU A 209 7.64 2.86 17.20
C LEU A 209 8.72 1.80 17.34
N ARG A 210 8.30 0.54 17.21
CA ARG A 210 9.12 -0.67 17.30
C ARG A 210 9.55 -1.15 15.91
N GLU A 211 10.44 -2.13 15.88
CA GLU A 211 10.71 -2.90 14.66
C GLU A 211 9.40 -3.46 14.06
N GLY A 212 9.19 -3.22 12.77
CA GLY A 212 7.99 -3.64 12.04
C GLY A 212 6.77 -2.73 12.18
N ASP A 213 6.77 -1.77 13.11
CA ASP A 213 5.74 -0.72 13.15
C ASP A 213 5.89 0.22 11.96
N ILE A 214 4.79 0.87 11.57
CA ILE A 214 4.70 1.66 10.34
C ILE A 214 4.47 3.14 10.68
N TYR A 215 5.40 3.99 10.24
CA TYR A 215 5.24 5.43 10.17
C TYR A 215 4.60 5.77 8.82
N SER A 216 3.28 5.96 8.81
CA SER A 216 2.52 6.27 7.60
C SER A 216 2.63 7.76 7.24
N HIS A 217 2.24 8.12 6.02
CA HIS A 217 2.23 9.51 5.55
C HIS A 217 3.59 10.21 5.72
N THR A 218 4.64 9.48 5.41
CA THR A 218 6.04 9.91 5.61
C THR A 218 6.32 11.30 5.05
N TYR A 219 5.71 11.65 3.93
CA TYR A 219 5.97 12.91 3.21
C TYR A 219 4.90 13.98 3.44
N ASN A 220 4.13 13.89 4.53
CA ASN A 220 3.19 14.95 4.86
C ASN A 220 3.91 16.28 5.19
N GLY A 221 3.27 17.41 4.87
CA GLY A 221 3.82 18.74 5.11
C GLY A 221 3.17 19.48 6.27
N ARG A 222 2.43 18.78 7.16
CA ARG A 222 1.65 19.43 8.21
C ARG A 222 2.19 19.14 9.60
N GLY A 223 2.34 20.21 10.40
CA GLY A 223 2.92 20.13 11.74
C GLY A 223 4.40 19.77 11.69
N SER A 224 4.87 18.97 12.64
CA SER A 224 6.22 18.45 12.61
C SER A 224 6.35 17.36 11.54
N THR A 225 7.33 17.50 10.65
CA THR A 225 7.62 16.58 9.54
C THR A 225 8.92 15.83 9.80
N ILE A 226 9.23 14.88 8.92
CA ILE A 226 10.51 14.13 8.97
C ILE A 226 11.72 14.98 8.60
N ILE A 227 11.53 16.22 8.12
CA ILE A 227 12.58 17.12 7.65
C ILE A 227 12.78 18.25 8.67
N ASP A 228 14.03 18.60 8.94
CA ASP A 228 14.41 19.75 9.78
C ASP A 228 14.33 21.09 8.99
N ASP A 229 14.52 22.22 9.69
CA ASP A 229 14.47 23.55 9.09
C ASP A 229 15.58 23.81 8.04
N LYS A 230 16.60 22.94 7.98
CA LYS A 230 17.70 23.00 7.00
C LYS A 230 17.44 22.11 5.78
N GLY A 231 16.32 21.39 5.75
CA GLY A 231 15.96 20.46 4.68
C GLY A 231 16.62 19.08 4.78
N ASN A 232 17.16 18.71 5.95
CA ASN A 232 17.71 17.37 6.16
C ASN A 232 16.68 16.45 6.81
N VAL A 233 16.78 15.14 6.54
CA VAL A 233 16.02 14.15 7.30
C VAL A 233 16.51 14.15 8.75
N LYS A 234 15.61 14.31 9.69
CA LYS A 234 15.90 14.37 11.11
C LYS A 234 16.61 13.08 11.59
N ALA A 235 17.55 13.24 12.51
CA ALA A 235 18.38 12.12 13.00
C ALA A 235 17.55 11.00 13.62
N GLY A 236 16.55 11.32 14.45
CA GLY A 236 15.66 10.32 15.06
C GLY A 236 14.84 9.52 14.06
N ILE A 237 14.51 10.11 12.90
CA ILE A 237 13.84 9.41 11.78
C ILE A 237 14.78 8.37 11.15
N ILE A 238 16.05 8.75 10.93
CA ILE A 238 17.09 7.84 10.41
C ILE A 238 17.32 6.68 11.39
N GLU A 239 17.43 6.99 12.68
CA GLU A 239 17.62 5.96 13.73
C GLU A 239 16.38 5.04 13.85
N ALA A 240 15.17 5.57 13.71
CA ALA A 240 13.96 4.74 13.67
C ALA A 240 13.99 3.74 12.51
N ARG A 241 14.39 4.17 11.30
CA ARG A 241 14.57 3.25 10.16
C ARG A 241 15.60 2.17 10.44
N LYS A 242 16.74 2.53 11.06
CA LYS A 242 17.76 1.54 11.43
C LYS A 242 17.26 0.51 12.45
N ARG A 243 16.33 0.90 13.32
CA ARG A 243 15.65 -0.02 14.26
C ARG A 243 14.59 -0.89 13.60
N GLY A 244 14.31 -0.70 12.30
CA GLY A 244 13.33 -1.48 11.54
C GLY A 244 11.93 -0.90 11.51
N VAL A 245 11.73 0.38 11.85
CA VAL A 245 10.48 1.10 11.59
C VAL A 245 10.32 1.26 10.07
N ILE A 246 9.13 0.96 9.57
CA ILE A 246 8.77 1.00 8.16
C ILE A 246 8.18 2.37 7.82
N PHE A 247 8.65 2.99 6.75
CA PHE A 247 8.17 4.28 6.29
C PHE A 247 7.29 4.12 5.04
N GLU A 248 6.03 4.50 5.17
CA GLU A 248 4.97 4.27 4.19
C GLU A 248 4.43 5.60 3.63
N VAL A 249 4.16 5.64 2.32
CA VAL A 249 3.71 6.85 1.63
C VAL A 249 2.33 7.31 2.08
N GLY A 250 1.32 6.46 1.93
CA GLY A 250 -0.07 6.86 2.19
C GLY A 250 -0.43 8.19 1.54
N ASN A 251 -0.32 8.30 0.21
CA ASN A 251 -0.34 9.60 -0.49
C ASN A 251 -1.58 10.45 -0.15
N GLY A 252 -2.77 9.86 -0.17
CA GLY A 252 -4.03 10.51 0.17
C GLY A 252 -4.26 11.86 -0.48
N ARG A 253 -5.15 12.63 0.13
CA ARG A 253 -5.46 14.00 -0.32
C ARG A 253 -4.52 15.05 0.27
N ILE A 254 -4.07 14.87 1.53
CA ILE A 254 -3.36 15.89 2.31
C ILE A 254 -2.01 15.41 2.87
N ASN A 255 -1.61 14.19 2.55
CA ASN A 255 -0.52 13.49 3.26
C ASN A 255 0.79 13.44 2.46
N PHE A 256 0.89 14.15 1.35
CA PHE A 256 2.08 14.23 0.53
C PHE A 256 2.35 15.67 0.09
N THR A 257 3.59 16.15 0.29
CA THR A 257 4.07 17.42 -0.24
C THR A 257 5.44 17.28 -0.88
N TYR A 258 5.66 17.99 -1.98
CA TYR A 258 6.93 17.99 -2.70
C TYR A 258 8.11 18.52 -1.88
N PRO A 259 7.98 19.62 -1.11
CA PRO A 259 9.11 20.10 -0.32
C PRO A 259 9.69 19.05 0.64
N VAL A 260 8.83 18.28 1.30
CA VAL A 260 9.27 17.18 2.19
C VAL A 260 9.84 16.01 1.39
N ALA A 261 9.16 15.59 0.32
CA ALA A 261 9.58 14.45 -0.49
C ALA A 261 10.91 14.70 -1.22
N GLU A 262 11.10 15.90 -1.80
CA GLU A 262 12.34 16.27 -2.50
C GLU A 262 13.53 16.43 -1.55
N SER A 263 13.27 16.91 -0.32
CA SER A 263 14.31 16.96 0.72
C SER A 263 14.72 15.56 1.19
N ALA A 264 13.75 14.69 1.36
CA ALA A 264 14.00 13.27 1.71
C ALA A 264 14.75 12.53 0.58
N GLU A 265 14.33 12.74 -0.67
CA GLU A 265 14.98 12.16 -1.86
C GLU A 265 16.46 12.55 -1.94
N LYS A 266 16.80 13.85 -1.77
CA LYS A 266 18.20 14.31 -1.76
C LYS A 266 19.06 13.62 -0.71
N ALA A 267 18.46 13.19 0.39
CA ALA A 267 19.11 12.41 1.45
C ALA A 267 19.09 10.88 1.17
N GLY A 268 18.55 10.44 0.04
CA GLY A 268 18.35 9.02 -0.26
C GLY A 268 17.29 8.34 0.62
N PHE A 269 16.41 9.12 1.27
CA PHE A 269 15.38 8.60 2.16
C PHE A 269 14.08 8.33 1.38
N PHE A 270 14.06 7.21 0.63
CA PHE A 270 12.88 6.73 -0.08
C PHE A 270 11.96 5.88 0.81
N PRO A 271 10.68 5.72 0.46
CA PRO A 271 9.75 4.92 1.25
C PRO A 271 10.04 3.43 1.12
N ASP A 272 9.72 2.67 2.16
CA ASP A 272 9.74 1.21 2.13
C ASP A 272 8.51 0.65 1.42
N ILE A 273 7.35 1.34 1.56
CA ILE A 273 6.08 0.97 0.95
C ILE A 273 5.47 2.19 0.26
N ILE A 274 5.08 2.01 -0.99
CA ILE A 274 4.26 2.98 -1.73
C ILE A 274 2.81 2.53 -1.67
N SER A 275 1.91 3.43 -1.26
CA SER A 275 0.49 3.18 -1.10
C SER A 275 -0.33 4.42 -1.43
N SER A 276 -1.60 4.22 -1.74
CA SER A 276 -2.43 5.28 -2.29
C SER A 276 -3.17 6.11 -1.24
N ASP A 277 -3.57 5.53 -0.11
CA ASP A 277 -4.58 6.08 0.80
C ASP A 277 -5.87 6.43 0.04
N ALA A 278 -6.34 5.46 -0.78
CA ALA A 278 -7.47 5.63 -1.66
C ALA A 278 -8.79 5.79 -0.89
N THR A 279 -9.52 6.82 -1.27
CA THR A 279 -10.87 7.14 -0.76
C THR A 279 -11.73 7.62 -1.94
N PRO A 280 -13.08 7.71 -1.81
CA PRO A 280 -13.91 8.28 -2.87
C PRO A 280 -13.54 9.70 -3.28
N ALA A 281 -12.87 10.44 -2.38
CA ALA A 281 -12.45 11.82 -2.65
C ALA A 281 -11.16 11.92 -3.48
N THR A 282 -10.42 10.82 -3.63
CA THR A 282 -9.10 10.82 -4.28
C THR A 282 -8.98 9.84 -5.44
N TYR A 283 -9.69 8.71 -5.37
CA TYR A 283 -9.59 7.67 -6.39
C TYR A 283 -10.28 8.09 -7.70
N HIS A 284 -9.51 8.20 -8.78
CA HIS A 284 -9.92 8.75 -10.08
C HIS A 284 -10.61 10.13 -9.94
N ASN A 285 -10.18 10.91 -8.94
CA ASN A 285 -10.76 12.21 -8.64
C ASN A 285 -9.67 13.22 -8.26
N GLY A 286 -9.39 14.13 -9.16
CA GLY A 286 -8.41 15.21 -8.98
C GLY A 286 -6.95 14.78 -9.21
N PRO A 287 -6.04 15.76 -9.20
CA PRO A 287 -4.66 15.56 -9.69
C PRO A 287 -3.69 15.02 -8.61
N ILE A 288 -4.09 14.96 -7.33
CA ILE A 288 -3.14 14.74 -6.22
C ILE A 288 -2.71 13.26 -6.13
N MET A 289 -3.67 12.34 -6.18
CA MET A 289 -3.39 10.91 -6.03
C MET A 289 -3.74 10.13 -7.32
N TRP A 290 -4.98 10.16 -7.76
CA TRP A 290 -5.59 9.42 -8.85
C TRP A 290 -5.74 7.93 -8.52
N ASP A 291 -4.65 7.15 -8.58
CA ASP A 291 -4.60 5.73 -8.19
C ASP A 291 -3.17 5.32 -7.77
N LEU A 292 -2.96 4.07 -7.39
CA LEU A 292 -1.65 3.56 -6.99
C LEU A 292 -0.61 3.71 -8.11
N SER A 293 -0.98 3.45 -9.36
CA SER A 293 -0.05 3.53 -10.51
C SER A 293 0.47 4.96 -10.70
N ARG A 294 -0.37 5.96 -10.40
CA ARG A 294 0.00 7.36 -10.42
C ARG A 294 0.96 7.71 -9.29
N VAL A 295 0.74 7.18 -8.08
CA VAL A 295 1.66 7.36 -6.95
C VAL A 295 3.01 6.70 -7.24
N MET A 296 3.03 5.48 -7.78
CA MET A 296 4.24 4.80 -8.24
C MET A 296 5.01 5.66 -9.26
N SER A 297 4.29 6.22 -10.25
CA SER A 297 4.87 7.11 -11.27
C SER A 297 5.47 8.38 -10.66
N LYS A 298 4.84 8.94 -9.61
CA LYS A 298 5.35 10.09 -8.88
C LYS A 298 6.73 9.78 -8.27
N PHE A 299 6.89 8.66 -7.56
CA PHE A 299 8.16 8.27 -6.96
C PHE A 299 9.24 7.89 -7.98
N LEU A 300 8.85 7.29 -9.11
CA LEU A 300 9.76 7.04 -10.23
C LEU A 300 10.34 8.35 -10.80
N ASN A 301 9.55 9.41 -10.85
CA ASN A 301 9.99 10.74 -11.33
C ASN A 301 10.67 11.58 -10.22
N LEU A 302 10.55 11.18 -8.96
CA LEU A 302 11.35 11.69 -7.83
C LEU A 302 12.72 11.01 -7.71
N GLY A 303 13.13 10.15 -8.66
CA GLY A 303 14.45 9.54 -8.68
C GLY A 303 14.55 8.13 -8.09
N MET A 304 13.46 7.57 -7.56
CA MET A 304 13.44 6.18 -7.10
C MET A 304 13.65 5.23 -8.29
N SER A 305 14.46 4.19 -8.14
CA SER A 305 14.70 3.22 -9.22
C SER A 305 13.43 2.44 -9.57
N LEU A 306 13.33 1.95 -10.82
CA LEU A 306 12.20 1.12 -11.23
C LEU A 306 12.05 -0.13 -10.34
N ALA A 307 13.16 -0.76 -10.00
CA ALA A 307 13.19 -1.94 -9.14
C ALA A 307 12.66 -1.62 -7.73
N ASP A 308 13.11 -0.50 -7.13
CA ASP A 308 12.67 -0.11 -5.79
C ASP A 308 11.20 0.29 -5.77
N VAL A 309 10.69 0.98 -6.81
CA VAL A 309 9.25 1.30 -6.92
C VAL A 309 8.42 0.00 -6.98
N ILE A 310 8.82 -0.96 -7.82
CA ILE A 310 8.11 -2.25 -7.91
C ILE A 310 8.22 -3.03 -6.60
N LYS A 311 9.40 -3.08 -5.99
CA LYS A 311 9.60 -3.70 -4.68
C LYS A 311 8.68 -3.11 -3.61
N ALA A 312 8.53 -1.79 -3.60
CA ALA A 312 7.70 -1.06 -2.62
C ALA A 312 6.19 -1.28 -2.76
N VAL A 313 5.72 -1.83 -3.89
CA VAL A 313 4.30 -2.18 -4.12
C VAL A 313 4.07 -3.69 -4.32
N THR A 314 5.08 -4.51 -4.17
CA THR A 314 4.98 -5.98 -4.36
C THR A 314 5.64 -6.74 -3.21
N LEU A 315 6.96 -6.84 -3.20
CA LEU A 315 7.71 -7.67 -2.24
C LEU A 315 7.65 -7.11 -0.83
N ASN A 316 7.94 -5.82 -0.62
CA ASN A 316 7.94 -5.23 0.73
C ASN A 316 6.58 -5.34 1.42
N PRO A 317 5.43 -4.98 0.78
CA PRO A 317 4.13 -5.19 1.39
C PRO A 317 3.78 -6.68 1.56
N ALA A 318 4.23 -7.58 0.68
CA ALA A 318 4.03 -9.01 0.85
C ALA A 318 4.77 -9.55 2.09
N GLU A 319 5.98 -9.09 2.36
CA GLU A 319 6.73 -9.41 3.58
C GLU A 319 6.00 -8.92 4.84
N ARG A 320 5.47 -7.69 4.82
CA ARG A 320 4.70 -7.14 5.96
C ARG A 320 3.40 -7.89 6.21
N LEU A 321 2.81 -8.49 5.19
CA LEU A 321 1.61 -9.33 5.32
C LEU A 321 1.92 -10.79 5.69
N GLY A 322 3.19 -11.20 5.71
CA GLY A 322 3.60 -12.58 5.95
C GLY A 322 3.22 -13.54 4.81
N ILE A 323 3.27 -13.06 3.55
CA ILE A 323 2.89 -13.83 2.35
C ILE A 323 3.97 -13.80 1.25
N SER A 324 5.18 -13.40 1.57
CA SER A 324 6.29 -13.33 0.60
C SER A 324 6.75 -14.69 0.08
N ASP A 325 6.26 -15.77 0.67
CA ASP A 325 6.41 -17.15 0.21
C ASP A 325 5.51 -17.49 -0.99
N ARG A 326 4.52 -16.64 -1.30
CA ARG A 326 3.55 -16.88 -2.38
C ARG A 326 3.14 -15.65 -3.18
N ALA A 327 3.58 -14.44 -2.80
CA ALA A 327 3.26 -13.18 -3.47
C ALA A 327 4.48 -12.26 -3.56
N GLY A 328 4.42 -11.23 -4.40
CA GLY A 328 5.47 -10.21 -4.55
C GLY A 328 6.58 -10.55 -5.53
N LYS A 329 6.58 -11.77 -6.12
CA LYS A 329 7.54 -12.21 -7.16
C LYS A 329 6.83 -13.02 -8.23
N ILE A 330 7.45 -13.11 -9.43
CA ILE A 330 7.01 -13.99 -10.52
C ILE A 330 7.92 -15.21 -10.53
N ILE A 331 7.56 -16.22 -9.77
CA ILE A 331 8.25 -17.51 -9.68
C ILE A 331 7.24 -18.66 -9.65
N LYS A 332 7.67 -19.83 -10.13
CA LYS A 332 6.90 -21.06 -10.08
C LYS A 332 6.33 -21.33 -8.68
N GLY A 333 5.06 -21.67 -8.60
CA GLY A 333 4.34 -21.97 -7.37
C GLY A 333 3.70 -20.77 -6.67
N TYR A 334 4.07 -19.54 -7.06
CA TYR A 334 3.47 -18.32 -6.52
C TYR A 334 2.05 -18.09 -7.04
N ASP A 335 1.29 -17.24 -6.37
CA ASP A 335 -0.06 -16.85 -6.77
C ASP A 335 -0.02 -16.27 -8.20
N ALA A 336 -0.97 -16.67 -9.05
CA ALA A 336 -1.16 -16.15 -10.39
C ALA A 336 -1.87 -14.79 -10.37
N ASP A 337 -1.32 -13.87 -9.58
CA ASP A 337 -1.73 -12.47 -9.46
C ASP A 337 -0.69 -11.62 -10.20
N LEU A 338 -1.05 -11.08 -11.35
CA LEU A 338 -0.11 -10.41 -12.26
C LEU A 338 -0.73 -9.14 -12.84
N VAL A 339 0.12 -8.21 -13.23
CA VAL A 339 -0.29 -7.03 -14.00
C VAL A 339 0.57 -6.87 -15.25
N ILE A 340 -0.06 -6.74 -16.41
CA ILE A 340 0.60 -6.34 -17.64
C ILE A 340 0.52 -4.82 -17.70
N CYS A 341 1.69 -4.19 -17.74
CA CYS A 341 1.82 -2.75 -17.59
C CYS A 341 2.67 -2.15 -18.70
N ARG A 342 2.14 -1.13 -19.35
CA ARG A 342 2.92 -0.29 -20.25
C ARG A 342 3.62 0.81 -19.45
N MET A 343 4.86 1.10 -19.81
CA MET A 343 5.56 2.28 -19.32
C MET A 343 5.32 3.41 -20.32
N ASP A 344 4.63 4.46 -19.88
CA ASP A 344 4.39 5.65 -20.69
C ASP A 344 5.57 6.62 -20.57
N ASP A 345 5.93 7.29 -21.66
CA ASP A 345 6.94 8.35 -21.71
C ASP A 345 6.34 9.74 -21.98
N LYS A 346 5.01 9.84 -22.02
CA LYS A 346 4.30 11.11 -22.14
C LYS A 346 4.51 11.98 -20.92
N ILE A 347 4.42 13.31 -21.14
CA ILE A 347 4.45 14.27 -20.02
C ILE A 347 3.24 14.04 -19.12
N ILE A 348 3.52 13.78 -17.87
CA ILE A 348 2.54 13.61 -16.81
C ILE A 348 2.73 14.74 -15.79
N GLU A 349 1.65 15.41 -15.43
CA GLU A 349 1.65 16.38 -14.36
C GLU A 349 1.19 15.73 -13.06
N PHE A 350 1.95 15.93 -11.99
CA PHE A 350 1.68 15.45 -10.65
C PHE A 350 1.48 16.63 -9.72
N SER A 351 0.49 16.56 -8.84
CA SER A 351 0.23 17.58 -7.84
C SER A 351 0.42 17.03 -6.42
N ASP A 352 0.65 17.95 -5.48
CA ASP A 352 0.69 17.63 -4.04
C ASP A 352 -0.49 18.28 -3.28
N ALA A 353 -0.49 18.10 -1.96
CA ALA A 353 -1.55 18.63 -1.09
C ALA A 353 -1.61 20.15 -0.99
N ASP A 354 -0.51 20.83 -1.30
CA ASP A 354 -0.37 22.31 -1.19
C ASP A 354 -0.50 22.99 -2.57
N GLY A 355 -0.82 22.21 -3.62
CA GLY A 355 -1.00 22.72 -4.97
C GLY A 355 0.31 22.89 -5.77
N ASN A 356 1.44 22.40 -5.23
CA ASN A 356 2.67 22.37 -6.02
C ASN A 356 2.54 21.30 -7.11
N THR A 357 3.05 21.60 -8.29
CA THR A 357 3.03 20.67 -9.43
C THR A 357 4.44 20.31 -9.90
N ARG A 358 4.59 19.10 -10.42
CA ARG A 358 5.81 18.62 -11.06
C ARG A 358 5.45 17.89 -12.35
N LYS A 359 6.31 18.00 -13.34
CA LYS A 359 6.18 17.28 -14.61
C LYS A 359 7.21 16.16 -14.67
N GLY A 360 6.76 14.98 -15.03
CA GLY A 360 7.59 13.81 -15.29
C GLY A 360 7.25 13.17 -16.62
N ARG A 361 8.08 12.25 -17.07
CA ARG A 361 7.87 11.54 -18.36
C ARG A 361 7.68 10.05 -18.22
N ARG A 362 7.86 9.51 -17.01
CA ARG A 362 7.80 8.06 -16.78
C ARG A 362 6.54 7.72 -16.00
N GLY A 363 5.69 6.90 -16.57
CA GLY A 363 4.41 6.53 -15.94
C GLY A 363 4.08 5.07 -16.10
N PHE A 364 3.51 4.50 -15.05
CA PHE A 364 2.90 3.16 -15.07
C PHE A 364 1.48 3.25 -15.61
N VAL A 365 1.17 2.42 -16.61
CA VAL A 365 -0.18 2.30 -17.18
C VAL A 365 -0.56 0.81 -17.15
N PRO A 366 -1.25 0.35 -16.10
CA PRO A 366 -1.80 -0.99 -16.05
C PRO A 366 -2.80 -1.21 -17.19
N GLU A 367 -2.60 -2.23 -18.01
CA GLU A 367 -3.48 -2.55 -19.14
C GLU A 367 -4.28 -3.82 -18.90
N ILE A 368 -3.71 -4.82 -18.23
CA ILE A 368 -4.42 -6.05 -17.88
C ILE A 368 -4.08 -6.42 -16.45
N THR A 369 -5.10 -6.69 -15.64
CA THR A 369 -4.93 -7.26 -14.30
C THR A 369 -5.41 -8.71 -14.31
N ILE A 370 -4.55 -9.61 -13.84
CA ILE A 370 -4.82 -11.03 -13.67
C ILE A 370 -4.84 -11.31 -12.17
N LEU A 371 -5.92 -11.92 -11.72
CA LEU A 371 -6.13 -12.29 -10.33
C LEU A 371 -6.57 -13.74 -10.25
N ARG A 372 -5.87 -14.56 -9.47
CA ARG A 372 -6.10 -16.01 -9.39
C ARG A 372 -6.07 -16.72 -10.76
N GLY A 373 -5.17 -16.25 -11.66
CA GLY A 373 -5.03 -16.80 -13.01
C GLY A 373 -6.10 -16.36 -14.01
N GLU A 374 -7.05 -15.53 -13.61
CA GLU A 374 -8.11 -15.01 -14.47
C GLU A 374 -7.92 -13.52 -14.79
N LYS A 375 -8.20 -13.13 -16.01
CA LYS A 375 -8.21 -11.73 -16.42
C LYS A 375 -9.43 -11.03 -15.80
N VAL A 376 -9.21 -10.14 -14.84
CA VAL A 376 -10.26 -9.42 -14.10
C VAL A 376 -10.43 -7.97 -14.55
N PHE A 377 -9.45 -7.43 -15.25
CA PHE A 377 -9.50 -6.10 -15.86
C PHE A 377 -8.71 -6.10 -17.15
N CYS A 378 -9.19 -5.32 -18.14
CA CYS A 378 -8.51 -5.01 -19.40
C CYS A 378 -8.86 -3.56 -19.76
N ALA A 379 -7.83 -2.71 -19.92
CA ALA A 379 -8.03 -1.38 -20.47
C ALA A 379 -8.56 -1.46 -21.92
N GLU A 380 -9.46 -0.55 -22.28
CA GLU A 380 -10.03 -0.44 -23.64
C GLU A 380 -9.02 0.13 -24.65
#